data_c25a95031d5e48d4b93de359594bf38b
#
_entry.id   c25a95031d5e48d4b93de359594bf38b
#
_cell.length_a   1.000
_cell.length_b   1.000
_cell.length_c   1.000
_cell.angle_alpha   90.00
_cell.angle_beta   90.00
_cell.angle_gamma   90.00
#
_symmetry.space_group_name_H-M   'P 1'
#
loop_
_entity.id
_entity.type
_entity.pdbx_description
1 polymer ?
#
loop_
_entity_poly.entity_id
_entity_poly.type
_entity_poly.pdbx_seq_one_letter_code
_entity_poly.pdbx_strand_id
1 'polypeptide(L)'
;ERCVHLLGNAEARHRPARVVFASRLSYLFAIDPDLTRLHLLPHFRWERDETEALAVWQGFGWQPHLDPLLWNEIKTDFLSCFQEGRINQLGKTASSLAQALAAAGLHFGLDDLPRQATQGAISRMDPETRAGMLHWIVGALTRGNDRATDPDTVWAERVKPWIQKFWPRDPQIRSSTEARPWVEMALATN
;
A
#
# COMPACT_ATOMS: atom_id res chain seq x y z
N GLU A 1 2.48 -29.89 -2.94
CA GLU A 1 1.66 -30.46 -1.84
C GLU A 1 2.00 -29.86 -0.47
N ARG A 2 3.28 -29.75 -0.02
CA ARG A 2 3.65 -29.20 1.30
C ARG A 2 3.25 -27.72 1.44
N CYS A 3 3.42 -26.89 0.42
CA CYS A 3 3.02 -25.47 0.46
C CYS A 3 1.49 -25.34 0.61
N VAL A 4 0.72 -26.14 -0.12
CA VAL A 4 -0.76 -26.15 -0.04
C VAL A 4 -1.20 -26.53 1.38
N HIS A 5 -0.56 -27.52 1.99
CA HIS A 5 -0.87 -27.92 3.36
C HIS A 5 -0.58 -26.79 4.38
N LEU A 6 0.53 -26.09 4.24
CA LEU A 6 0.91 -24.96 5.12
C LEU A 6 0.01 -23.74 4.96
N LEU A 7 -0.40 -23.45 3.71
CA LEU A 7 -1.26 -22.31 3.40
C LEU A 7 -2.74 -22.59 3.71
N GLY A 8 -3.23 -23.80 3.38
CA GLY A 8 -4.64 -24.17 3.55
C GLY A 8 -5.06 -24.51 4.97
N ASN A 9 -4.10 -24.74 5.86
CA ASN A 9 -4.39 -25.09 7.26
C ASN A 9 -4.50 -23.82 8.11
N ALA A 10 -5.70 -23.55 8.64
CA ALA A 10 -6.01 -22.36 9.45
C ALA A 10 -5.39 -22.41 10.87
N GLU A 11 -4.71 -23.49 11.25
CA GLU A 11 -4.12 -23.60 12.58
C GLU A 11 -3.06 -22.51 12.83
N ALA A 12 -3.10 -21.92 14.04
CA ALA A 12 -2.21 -20.83 14.45
C ALA A 12 -0.71 -21.20 14.36
N ARG A 13 -0.35 -22.47 14.53
CA ARG A 13 1.04 -22.94 14.39
C ARG A 13 1.63 -22.72 12.99
N HIS A 14 0.81 -22.58 11.95
CA HIS A 14 1.24 -22.34 10.58
C HIS A 14 1.28 -20.85 10.20
N ARG A 15 0.85 -19.95 11.09
CA ARG A 15 0.88 -18.49 10.87
C ARG A 15 2.26 -17.97 10.44
N PRO A 16 3.40 -18.38 11.08
CA PRO A 16 4.72 -17.90 10.65
C PRO A 16 5.03 -18.24 9.18
N ALA A 17 4.62 -19.43 8.71
CA ALA A 17 4.79 -19.79 7.30
C ALA A 17 3.94 -18.88 6.39
N ARG A 18 2.69 -18.61 6.74
CA ARG A 18 1.82 -17.71 5.96
C ARG A 18 2.35 -16.27 5.91
N VAL A 19 2.93 -15.77 7.00
CA VAL A 19 3.60 -14.47 7.04
C VAL A 19 4.77 -14.41 6.04
N VAL A 20 5.59 -15.47 5.99
CA VAL A 20 6.69 -15.57 5.02
C VAL A 20 6.15 -15.64 3.59
N PHE A 21 5.11 -16.42 3.31
CA PHE A 21 4.46 -16.45 2.01
C PHE A 21 3.83 -15.10 1.64
N ALA A 22 3.22 -14.40 2.60
CA ALA A 22 2.67 -13.07 2.39
C ALA A 22 3.74 -12.06 1.96
N SER A 23 4.98 -12.14 2.48
CA SER A 23 6.08 -11.28 2.04
C SER A 23 6.50 -11.53 0.56
N ARG A 24 6.01 -12.59 -0.05
CA ARG A 24 6.24 -12.97 -1.44
C ARG A 24 4.95 -13.05 -2.26
N LEU A 25 3.89 -12.40 -1.78
CA LEU A 25 2.56 -12.49 -2.35
C LEU A 25 2.53 -12.24 -3.86
N SER A 26 3.14 -11.14 -4.32
CA SER A 26 3.15 -10.77 -5.75
C SER A 26 3.82 -11.82 -6.61
N TYR A 27 4.94 -12.38 -6.12
CA TYR A 27 5.65 -13.45 -6.82
C TYR A 27 4.81 -14.73 -6.90
N LEU A 28 4.18 -15.12 -5.80
CA LEU A 28 3.32 -16.30 -5.74
C LEU A 28 2.09 -16.14 -6.63
N PHE A 29 1.48 -14.96 -6.61
CA PHE A 29 0.34 -14.63 -7.44
C PHE A 29 0.69 -14.65 -8.93
N ALA A 30 1.88 -14.18 -9.30
CA ALA A 30 2.35 -14.23 -10.69
C ALA A 30 2.62 -15.67 -11.19
N ILE A 31 3.06 -16.58 -10.30
CA ILE A 31 3.33 -17.98 -10.68
C ILE A 31 2.04 -18.80 -10.75
N ASP A 32 1.22 -18.71 -9.71
CA ASP A 32 0.01 -19.51 -9.57
C ASP A 32 -1.10 -18.66 -8.89
N PRO A 33 -1.85 -17.88 -9.70
CA PRO A 33 -2.93 -17.05 -9.18
C PRO A 33 -4.02 -17.86 -8.47
N ASP A 34 -4.35 -19.04 -8.99
CA ASP A 34 -5.46 -19.83 -8.48
C ASP A 34 -5.10 -20.46 -7.13
N LEU A 35 -3.90 -20.99 -6.99
CA LEU A 35 -3.39 -21.46 -5.70
C LEU A 35 -3.37 -20.32 -4.69
N THR A 36 -2.89 -19.15 -5.10
CA THR A 36 -2.78 -17.97 -4.22
C THR A 36 -4.17 -17.47 -3.79
N ARG A 37 -5.14 -17.39 -4.71
CA ARG A 37 -6.55 -17.04 -4.41
C ARG A 37 -7.19 -18.03 -3.44
N LEU A 38 -6.95 -19.31 -3.65
CA LEU A 38 -7.60 -20.35 -2.86
C LEU A 38 -7.00 -20.48 -1.45
N HIS A 39 -5.69 -20.36 -1.32
CA HIS A 39 -4.99 -20.75 -0.09
C HIS A 39 -4.34 -19.60 0.67
N LEU A 40 -3.92 -18.50 0.02
CA LEU A 40 -3.23 -17.40 0.69
C LEU A 40 -4.11 -16.15 0.88
N LEU A 41 -4.79 -15.68 -0.17
CA LEU A 41 -5.62 -14.47 -0.09
C LEU A 41 -6.73 -14.52 0.98
N PRO A 42 -7.36 -15.67 1.30
CA PRO A 42 -8.34 -15.72 2.38
C PRO A 42 -7.80 -15.29 3.75
N HIS A 43 -6.50 -15.37 3.98
CA HIS A 43 -5.87 -14.95 5.23
C HIS A 43 -5.67 -13.44 5.33
N PHE A 44 -5.76 -12.70 4.23
CA PHE A 44 -5.70 -11.24 4.21
C PHE A 44 -7.04 -10.58 4.55
N ARG A 45 -8.14 -11.35 4.61
CA ARG A 45 -9.48 -10.84 4.90
C ARG A 45 -9.67 -10.56 6.38
N TRP A 46 -9.81 -9.29 6.72
CA TRP A 46 -10.01 -8.82 8.10
C TRP A 46 -11.25 -9.40 8.77
N GLU A 47 -12.32 -9.59 8.01
CA GLU A 47 -13.60 -10.12 8.51
C GLU A 47 -13.52 -11.59 8.92
N ARG A 48 -12.54 -12.34 8.40
CA ARG A 48 -12.39 -13.76 8.70
C ARG A 48 -11.65 -14.00 10.01
N ASP A 49 -10.52 -13.37 10.19
CA ASP A 49 -9.67 -13.45 11.39
C ASP A 49 -8.74 -12.24 11.43
N GLU A 50 -9.05 -11.28 12.30
CA GLU A 50 -8.30 -10.02 12.40
C GLU A 50 -6.84 -10.25 12.84
N THR A 51 -6.59 -11.21 13.72
CA THR A 51 -5.24 -11.53 14.17
C THR A 51 -4.39 -12.15 13.06
N GLU A 52 -5.01 -13.01 12.26
CA GLU A 52 -4.35 -13.62 11.10
C GLU A 52 -4.11 -12.58 10.00
N ALA A 53 -5.13 -11.78 9.68
CA ALA A 53 -5.02 -10.71 8.70
C ALA A 53 -3.91 -9.72 9.06
N LEU A 54 -3.86 -9.27 10.31
CA LEU A 54 -2.79 -8.39 10.79
C LEU A 54 -1.40 -9.00 10.54
N ALA A 55 -1.21 -10.26 10.88
CA ALA A 55 0.08 -10.93 10.72
C ALA A 55 0.51 -11.04 9.24
N VAL A 56 -0.41 -11.44 8.35
CA VAL A 56 -0.06 -11.55 6.92
C VAL A 56 0.09 -10.19 6.25
N TRP A 57 -0.67 -9.16 6.66
CA TRP A 57 -0.45 -7.78 6.20
C TRP A 57 0.88 -7.22 6.67
N GLN A 58 1.32 -7.53 7.89
CA GLN A 58 2.67 -7.20 8.35
C GLN A 58 3.74 -7.91 7.49
N GLY A 59 3.53 -9.19 7.16
CA GLY A 59 4.42 -9.93 6.26
C GLY A 59 4.50 -9.31 4.87
N PHE A 60 3.36 -9.01 4.24
CA PHE A 60 3.29 -8.34 2.94
C PHE A 60 3.97 -6.96 2.98
N GLY A 61 3.79 -6.20 4.06
CA GLY A 61 4.35 -4.87 4.25
C GLY A 61 5.89 -4.83 4.37
N TRP A 62 6.59 -5.97 4.47
CA TRP A 62 8.06 -5.99 4.46
C TRP A 62 8.63 -5.58 3.11
N GLN A 63 8.00 -5.99 2.00
CA GLN A 63 8.35 -5.64 0.64
C GLN A 63 7.09 -5.61 -0.23
N PRO A 64 6.19 -4.65 0.02
CA PRO A 64 4.93 -4.61 -0.71
C PRO A 64 5.21 -4.31 -2.17
N HIS A 65 4.83 -5.22 -3.03
CA HIS A 65 4.83 -5.04 -4.46
C HIS A 65 3.44 -5.36 -4.99
N LEU A 66 2.93 -4.47 -5.82
CA LEU A 66 1.60 -4.59 -6.40
C LEU A 66 1.71 -4.59 -7.91
N ASP A 67 0.94 -5.45 -8.54
CA ASP A 67 0.60 -5.37 -9.95
C ASP A 67 -0.93 -5.17 -10.10
N PRO A 68 -1.43 -4.75 -11.26
CA PRO A 68 -2.85 -4.44 -11.43
C PRO A 68 -3.78 -5.61 -11.16
N LEU A 69 -3.37 -6.85 -11.44
CA LEU A 69 -4.21 -8.03 -11.23
C LEU A 69 -4.33 -8.35 -9.75
N LEU A 70 -3.19 -8.40 -9.04
CA LEU A 70 -3.17 -8.61 -7.60
C LEU A 70 -3.89 -7.47 -6.87
N TRP A 71 -3.69 -6.21 -7.30
CA TRP A 71 -4.39 -5.06 -6.74
C TRP A 71 -5.91 -5.24 -6.76
N ASN A 72 -6.46 -5.69 -7.86
CA ASN A 72 -7.90 -5.92 -7.98
C ASN A 72 -8.45 -6.96 -7.00
N GLU A 73 -7.63 -7.94 -6.63
CA GLU A 73 -8.02 -8.98 -5.66
C GLU A 73 -8.02 -8.46 -4.21
N ILE A 74 -7.03 -7.60 -3.85
CA ILE A 74 -6.78 -7.26 -2.45
C ILE A 74 -7.16 -5.82 -2.06
N LYS A 75 -7.50 -4.93 -3.00
CA LYS A 75 -7.67 -3.50 -2.76
C LYS A 75 -8.61 -3.14 -1.60
N THR A 76 -9.68 -3.88 -1.43
CA THR A 76 -10.66 -3.63 -0.35
C THR A 76 -10.06 -3.93 1.02
N ASP A 77 -9.45 -5.09 1.19
CA ASP A 77 -8.80 -5.49 2.43
C ASP A 77 -7.53 -4.66 2.69
N PHE A 78 -6.80 -4.29 1.62
CA PHE A 78 -5.65 -3.39 1.70
C PHE A 78 -6.04 -2.00 2.24
N LEU A 79 -7.10 -1.39 1.73
CA LEU A 79 -7.59 -0.11 2.23
C LEU A 79 -8.10 -0.21 3.67
N SER A 80 -8.58 -1.39 4.07
CA SER A 80 -8.98 -1.66 5.45
C SER A 80 -7.81 -1.73 6.45
N CYS A 81 -6.56 -1.88 5.98
CA CYS A 81 -5.35 -1.73 6.80
C CYS A 81 -5.27 -0.34 7.48
N PHE A 82 -5.82 0.68 6.84
CA PHE A 82 -5.78 2.07 7.31
C PHE A 82 -7.02 2.46 8.13
N GLN A 83 -7.83 1.52 8.56
CA GLN A 83 -8.91 1.78 9.51
C GLN A 83 -8.34 2.04 10.91
N GLU A 84 -9.11 2.79 11.71
CA GLU A 84 -8.75 3.12 13.08
C GLU A 84 -8.46 1.85 13.90
N GLY A 85 -7.37 1.86 14.65
CA GLY A 85 -6.89 0.71 15.43
C GLY A 85 -5.98 -0.23 14.64
N ARG A 86 -6.27 -0.54 13.37
CA ARG A 86 -5.45 -1.46 12.57
C ARG A 86 -4.12 -0.85 12.15
N ILE A 87 -4.13 0.39 11.69
CA ILE A 87 -2.90 1.09 11.27
C ILE A 87 -1.86 1.14 12.40
N ASN A 88 -2.29 1.35 13.64
CA ASN A 88 -1.40 1.38 14.80
C ASN A 88 -0.78 0.01 15.08
N GLN A 89 -1.53 -1.07 14.87
CA GLN A 89 -1.06 -2.45 15.06
C GLN A 89 -0.09 -2.89 13.96
N LEU A 90 -0.16 -2.32 12.77
CA LEU A 90 0.79 -2.59 11.68
C LEU A 90 2.21 -2.10 12.00
N GLY A 91 2.35 -1.12 12.90
CA GLY A 91 3.66 -0.60 13.31
C GLY A 91 4.48 -0.10 12.13
N LYS A 92 5.74 -0.51 12.03
CA LYS A 92 6.66 -0.05 10.98
C LYS A 92 6.19 -0.37 9.54
N THR A 93 5.38 -1.40 9.36
CA THR A 93 4.88 -1.78 8.03
C THR A 93 3.80 -0.84 7.51
N ALA A 94 3.17 -0.03 8.36
CA ALA A 94 2.21 0.99 7.95
C ALA A 94 2.79 1.96 6.91
N SER A 95 4.03 2.42 7.10
CA SER A 95 4.71 3.31 6.15
C SER A 95 4.94 2.65 4.79
N SER A 96 5.37 1.39 4.76
CA SER A 96 5.56 0.65 3.50
C SER A 96 4.23 0.43 2.75
N LEU A 97 3.15 0.13 3.49
CA LEU A 97 1.82 -0.01 2.89
C LEU A 97 1.28 1.34 2.39
N ALA A 98 1.56 2.45 3.09
CA ALA A 98 1.20 3.79 2.61
C ALA A 98 1.93 4.14 1.30
N GLN A 99 3.21 3.80 1.19
CA GLN A 99 3.98 3.95 -0.06
C GLN A 99 3.41 3.08 -1.18
N ALA A 100 3.01 1.84 -0.88
CA ALA A 100 2.36 0.97 -1.85
C ALA A 100 1.01 1.52 -2.33
N LEU A 101 0.24 2.19 -1.45
CA LEU A 101 -0.99 2.88 -1.82
C LEU A 101 -0.73 4.03 -2.82
N ALA A 102 0.30 4.83 -2.56
CA ALA A 102 0.72 5.88 -3.49
C ALA A 102 1.16 5.28 -4.83
N ALA A 103 1.97 4.22 -4.80
CA ALA A 103 2.43 3.50 -5.99
C ALA A 103 1.25 2.98 -6.83
N ALA A 104 0.26 2.34 -6.21
CA ALA A 104 -0.93 1.87 -6.89
C ALA A 104 -1.66 3.00 -7.63
N GLY A 105 -1.85 4.15 -6.97
CA GLY A 105 -2.52 5.30 -7.59
C GLY A 105 -1.72 5.98 -8.70
N LEU A 106 -0.39 5.99 -8.62
CA LEU A 106 0.46 6.61 -9.64
C LEU A 106 0.71 5.70 -10.86
N HIS A 107 0.61 4.38 -10.70
CA HIS A 107 0.97 3.42 -11.75
C HIS A 107 -0.23 2.68 -12.36
N PHE A 108 -1.31 2.43 -11.61
CA PHE A 108 -2.46 1.66 -12.13
C PHE A 108 -3.59 2.55 -12.64
N GLY A 109 -3.59 3.80 -12.25
CA GLY A 109 -4.60 4.78 -12.64
C GLY A 109 -5.47 5.24 -11.46
N LEU A 110 -5.96 6.47 -11.59
CA LEU A 110 -6.70 7.14 -10.53
C LEU A 110 -8.10 6.55 -10.32
N ASP A 111 -8.67 5.92 -11.34
CA ASP A 111 -10.04 5.41 -11.30
C ASP A 111 -10.12 4.03 -10.63
N ASP A 112 -8.99 3.33 -10.51
CA ASP A 112 -8.90 2.06 -9.78
C ASP A 112 -8.92 2.23 -8.25
N LEU A 113 -8.77 3.48 -7.78
CA LEU A 113 -8.79 3.82 -6.36
C LEU A 113 -10.15 4.45 -5.98
N PRO A 114 -10.92 3.85 -5.06
CA PRO A 114 -12.16 4.44 -4.56
C PRO A 114 -11.84 5.70 -3.74
N ARG A 115 -12.31 6.87 -4.24
CA ARG A 115 -11.92 8.19 -3.74
C ARG A 115 -12.11 8.34 -2.22
N GLN A 116 -13.31 8.06 -1.73
CA GLN A 116 -13.63 8.25 -0.31
C GLN A 116 -12.83 7.32 0.60
N ALA A 117 -12.67 6.05 0.22
CA ALA A 117 -11.90 5.08 0.99
C ALA A 117 -10.41 5.46 1.02
N THR A 118 -9.84 5.91 -0.10
CA THR A 118 -8.44 6.35 -0.19
C THR A 118 -8.19 7.64 0.60
N GLN A 119 -9.07 8.65 0.49
CA GLN A 119 -8.98 9.86 1.31
C GLN A 119 -9.09 9.53 2.80
N GLY A 120 -10.03 8.67 3.17
CA GLY A 120 -10.19 8.20 4.54
C GLY A 120 -8.96 7.44 5.06
N ALA A 121 -8.35 6.61 4.23
CA ALA A 121 -7.11 5.91 4.56
C ALA A 121 -5.99 6.91 4.87
N ILE A 122 -5.74 7.88 4.00
CA ILE A 122 -4.70 8.91 4.19
C ILE A 122 -4.98 9.77 5.43
N SER A 123 -6.24 10.13 5.67
CA SER A 123 -6.62 10.94 6.84
C SER A 123 -6.35 10.25 8.19
N ARG A 124 -6.43 8.92 8.22
CA ARG A 124 -6.21 8.12 9.44
C ARG A 124 -4.75 7.78 9.69
N MET A 125 -3.86 7.98 8.72
CA MET A 125 -2.43 7.80 8.92
C MET A 125 -1.90 8.83 9.91
N ASP A 126 -0.93 8.44 10.73
CA ASP A 126 -0.16 9.38 11.53
C ASP A 126 0.71 10.30 10.62
N PRO A 127 1.18 11.46 11.14
CA PRO A 127 1.95 12.41 10.35
C PRO A 127 3.24 11.82 9.76
N GLU A 128 3.91 10.93 10.47
CA GLU A 128 5.15 10.29 10.02
C GLU A 128 4.88 9.34 8.84
N THR A 129 3.83 8.56 8.92
CA THR A 129 3.39 7.67 7.83
C THR A 129 3.01 8.47 6.58
N ARG A 130 2.27 9.59 6.73
CA ARG A 130 1.95 10.49 5.61
C ARG A 130 3.19 11.15 5.01
N ALA A 131 4.09 11.64 5.86
CA ALA A 131 5.36 12.22 5.41
C ALA A 131 6.20 11.19 4.65
N GLY A 132 6.30 9.96 5.15
CA GLY A 132 6.98 8.85 4.47
C GLY A 132 6.40 8.53 3.09
N MET A 133 5.07 8.57 2.96
CA MET A 133 4.38 8.43 1.68
C MET A 133 4.71 9.58 0.72
N LEU A 134 4.71 10.83 1.20
CA LEU A 134 5.09 12.01 0.40
C LEU A 134 6.56 11.96 -0.04
N HIS A 135 7.48 11.57 0.83
CA HIS A 135 8.90 11.37 0.46
C HIS A 135 9.06 10.30 -0.63
N TRP A 136 8.27 9.25 -0.57
CA TRP A 136 8.27 8.25 -1.63
C TRP A 136 7.80 8.84 -2.97
N ILE A 137 6.73 9.67 -2.96
CA ILE A 137 6.22 10.38 -4.14
C ILE A 137 7.29 11.33 -4.71
N VAL A 138 7.97 12.11 -3.86
CA VAL A 138 9.11 12.96 -4.27
C VAL A 138 10.20 12.10 -4.91
N GLY A 139 10.52 10.96 -4.31
CA GLY A 139 11.48 10.02 -4.90
C GLY A 139 11.05 9.47 -6.26
N ALA A 140 9.76 9.28 -6.49
CA ALA A 140 9.23 8.86 -7.79
C ALA A 140 9.32 9.98 -8.84
N LEU A 141 9.15 11.25 -8.43
CA LEU A 141 9.34 12.40 -9.30
C LEU A 141 10.81 12.58 -9.71
N THR A 142 11.75 12.47 -8.74
CA THR A 142 13.15 12.84 -8.96
C THR A 142 13.99 11.71 -9.57
N ARG A 143 13.65 10.44 -9.29
CA ARG A 143 14.44 9.29 -9.72
C ARG A 143 13.93 8.64 -10.99
N GLY A 144 12.64 8.85 -11.36
CA GLY A 144 11.97 8.28 -12.51
C GLY A 144 12.33 6.80 -12.77
N ASN A 145 11.39 5.91 -12.95
CA ASN A 145 11.69 4.53 -13.35
C ASN A 145 12.36 4.44 -14.73
N ASP A 146 12.23 5.49 -15.52
CA ASP A 146 12.90 5.68 -16.81
C ASP A 146 13.66 7.00 -16.77
N ARG A 147 14.98 6.96 -16.96
CA ARG A 147 15.84 8.15 -17.07
C ARG A 147 15.42 9.13 -18.18
N ALA A 148 14.42 8.77 -18.98
CA ALA A 148 13.89 9.55 -20.09
C ALA A 148 12.63 10.34 -19.74
N THR A 149 12.00 10.14 -18.58
CA THR A 149 10.75 10.84 -18.25
C THR A 149 11.06 12.10 -17.45
N ASP A 150 10.72 13.25 -18.03
CA ASP A 150 10.85 14.57 -17.43
C ASP A 150 10.01 14.67 -16.14
N PRO A 151 10.57 15.17 -14.99
CA PRO A 151 9.86 15.35 -13.74
C PRO A 151 8.56 16.17 -13.88
N ASP A 152 8.54 17.19 -14.73
CA ASP A 152 7.37 18.02 -14.97
C ASP A 152 6.22 17.24 -15.62
N THR A 153 6.53 16.32 -16.52
CA THR A 153 5.55 15.42 -17.14
C THR A 153 4.97 14.46 -16.08
N VAL A 154 5.82 13.84 -15.25
CA VAL A 154 5.35 12.95 -14.16
C VAL A 154 4.48 13.72 -13.16
N TRP A 155 4.86 14.94 -12.84
CA TRP A 155 4.07 15.82 -11.99
C TRP A 155 2.70 16.11 -12.60
N ALA A 156 2.67 16.62 -13.83
CA ALA A 156 1.44 17.07 -14.48
C ALA A 156 0.45 15.91 -14.71
N GLU A 157 0.95 14.77 -15.15
CA GLU A 157 0.11 13.66 -15.59
C GLU A 157 -0.28 12.68 -14.49
N ARG A 158 0.56 12.53 -13.43
CA ARG A 158 0.34 11.50 -12.41
C ARG A 158 0.22 12.08 -11.00
N VAL A 159 1.22 12.82 -10.53
CA VAL A 159 1.30 13.21 -9.11
C VAL A 159 0.28 14.30 -8.78
N LYS A 160 0.19 15.36 -9.57
CA LYS A 160 -0.76 16.46 -9.34
C LYS A 160 -2.21 15.97 -9.35
N PRO A 161 -2.68 15.19 -10.34
CA PRO A 161 -4.03 14.63 -10.32
C PRO A 161 -4.26 13.71 -9.11
N TRP A 162 -3.28 12.90 -8.72
CA TRP A 162 -3.37 12.03 -7.56
C TRP A 162 -3.57 12.84 -6.27
N ILE A 163 -2.74 13.87 -6.04
CA ILE A 163 -2.86 14.75 -4.88
C ILE A 163 -4.22 15.46 -4.89
N GLN A 164 -4.63 16.01 -6.01
CA GLN A 164 -5.92 16.72 -6.13
C GLN A 164 -7.12 15.82 -5.84
N LYS A 165 -7.04 14.54 -6.22
CA LYS A 165 -8.13 13.57 -6.05
C LYS A 165 -8.16 12.96 -4.65
N PHE A 166 -7.00 12.63 -4.07
CA PHE A 166 -6.92 11.77 -2.90
C PHE A 166 -6.37 12.45 -1.63
N TRP A 167 -5.55 13.51 -1.77
CA TRP A 167 -5.00 14.15 -0.57
C TRP A 167 -6.11 14.84 0.22
N PRO A 168 -6.21 14.59 1.54
CA PRO A 168 -7.23 15.22 2.38
C PRO A 168 -7.03 16.73 2.46
N ARG A 169 -8.13 17.47 2.40
CA ARG A 169 -8.12 18.94 2.46
C ARG A 169 -8.35 19.50 3.87
N ASP A 170 -8.63 18.64 4.83
CA ASP A 170 -8.87 19.03 6.22
C ASP A 170 -7.61 19.66 6.82
N PRO A 171 -7.69 20.94 7.28
CA PRO A 171 -6.56 21.60 7.93
C PRO A 171 -6.11 20.93 9.22
N GLN A 172 -7.01 20.21 9.91
CA GLN A 172 -6.73 19.60 11.21
C GLN A 172 -5.73 18.44 11.12
N ILE A 173 -5.61 17.80 9.96
CA ILE A 173 -4.65 16.71 9.77
C ILE A 173 -3.27 17.18 9.32
N ARG A 174 -3.10 18.48 9.02
CA ARG A 174 -1.81 19.02 8.57
C ARG A 174 -0.79 18.97 9.70
N SER A 175 0.44 18.58 9.40
CA SER A 175 1.53 18.52 10.34
C SER A 175 2.78 19.17 9.77
N SER A 176 3.62 19.75 10.66
CA SER A 176 4.94 20.25 10.28
C SER A 176 5.88 19.15 9.77
N THR A 177 5.65 17.91 10.16
CA THR A 177 6.38 16.72 9.67
C THR A 177 6.24 16.55 8.14
N GLU A 178 5.11 16.97 7.59
CA GLU A 178 4.81 16.89 6.14
C GLU A 178 5.38 18.09 5.36
N ALA A 179 5.82 19.17 6.03
CA ALA A 179 6.24 20.39 5.35
C ALA A 179 7.46 20.16 4.43
N ARG A 180 8.44 19.39 4.90
CA ARG A 180 9.65 19.11 4.13
C ARG A 180 9.37 18.42 2.79
N PRO A 181 8.66 17.28 2.72
CA PRO A 181 8.36 16.65 1.43
C PRO A 181 7.51 17.53 0.51
N TRP A 182 6.64 18.41 1.03
CA TRP A 182 5.92 19.36 0.20
C TRP A 182 6.84 20.39 -0.45
N VAL A 183 7.83 20.91 0.29
CA VAL A 183 8.84 21.82 -0.25
C VAL A 183 9.71 21.11 -1.30
N GLU A 184 10.19 19.91 -1.00
CA GLU A 184 10.98 19.09 -1.94
C GLU A 184 10.22 18.82 -3.24
N MET A 185 8.91 18.55 -3.14
CA MET A 185 8.04 18.34 -4.32
C MET A 185 7.91 19.62 -5.14
N ALA A 186 7.71 20.78 -4.50
CA ALA A 186 7.63 22.06 -5.19
C ALA A 186 8.95 22.44 -5.88
N LEU A 187 10.10 22.11 -5.29
CA LEU A 187 11.41 22.36 -5.89
C LEU A 187 11.74 21.39 -7.05
N ALA A 188 11.17 20.19 -7.05
CA ALA A 188 11.38 19.21 -8.11
C ALA A 188 10.59 19.53 -9.39
N THR A 189 9.63 20.47 -9.34
CA THR A 189 8.69 20.81 -10.42
C THR A 189 8.81 22.28 -10.87
N ASN A 190 9.95 22.92 -10.60
CA ASN A 190 10.34 24.24 -11.12
C ASN A 190 11.59 24.11 -11.99
#